data_7f8b40610741ad1980096289c25d5262
#
_entry.id   7f8b40610741ad1980096289c25d5262
#
_cell.length_a   1.000
_cell.length_b   1.000
_cell.length_c   1.000
_cell.angle_alpha   90.00
_cell.angle_beta   90.00
_cell.angle_gamma   90.00
#
_symmetry.space_group_name_H-M   'P 1'
#
loop_
_entity.id
_entity.type
_entity.pdbx_description
1 polymer ?
#
loop_
_entity_poly.entity_id
_entity_poly.type
_entity_poly.pdbx_seq_one_letter_code
_entity_poly.pdbx_strand_id
1 'polypeptide(L)'
;MPVLTLEQIESLCADALKRAGASDEQAAIVAEEIMDAEAEGIRNVGLGYLHLYLKHLRCGKVNPAAAPKIVKTSESTTVVDADFGFCHHAYVIAEERLIETTRAQGVGLMSIHQSSSAGVLGWFVRRLAREGLVSLMFANSSKAVAAHGGKVPFFGTNPFAMGAPRAGDEPLVIDMATCLLYTSDAADE
;
A
#
# COMPACT_ATOMS: atom_id res chain seq x y z
N MET A 1 21.43 -15.33 -13.39
CA MET A 1 20.44 -15.13 -12.33
C MET A 1 19.24 -16.00 -12.67
N PRO A 2 18.59 -16.65 -11.72
CA PRO A 2 17.35 -17.39 -11.99
C PRO A 2 16.28 -16.42 -12.49
N VAL A 3 15.51 -16.85 -13.49
CA VAL A 3 14.33 -16.14 -13.98
C VAL A 3 13.11 -16.87 -13.41
N LEU A 4 12.22 -16.14 -12.78
CA LEU A 4 10.97 -16.65 -12.20
C LEU A 4 9.80 -16.06 -12.98
N THR A 5 8.69 -16.81 -13.08
CA THR A 5 7.42 -16.26 -13.55
C THR A 5 6.76 -15.45 -12.43
N LEU A 6 5.78 -14.61 -12.76
CA LEU A 6 5.04 -13.84 -11.78
C LEU A 6 4.33 -14.74 -10.77
N GLU A 7 3.72 -15.84 -11.20
CA GLU A 7 3.07 -16.82 -10.34
C GLU A 7 4.07 -17.50 -9.39
N GLN A 8 5.30 -17.75 -9.86
CA GLN A 8 6.36 -18.30 -9.00
C GLN A 8 6.80 -17.28 -7.95
N ILE A 9 6.85 -16.00 -8.29
CA ILE A 9 7.16 -14.91 -7.35
C ILE A 9 6.06 -14.82 -6.29
N GLU A 10 4.80 -14.77 -6.69
CA GLU A 10 3.66 -14.71 -5.78
C GLU A 10 3.67 -15.90 -4.81
N SER A 11 3.78 -17.13 -5.32
CA SER A 11 3.82 -18.34 -4.51
C SER A 11 4.99 -18.34 -3.52
N LEU A 12 6.18 -17.95 -3.98
CA LEU A 12 7.38 -17.84 -3.13
C LEU A 12 7.15 -16.84 -1.99
N CYS A 13 6.58 -15.67 -2.30
CA CYS A 13 6.31 -14.62 -1.32
C CYS A 13 5.27 -15.07 -0.29
N ALA A 14 4.16 -15.65 -0.75
CA ALA A 14 3.12 -16.16 0.13
C ALA A 14 3.67 -17.23 1.09
N ASP A 15 4.43 -18.21 0.58
CA ASP A 15 5.06 -19.24 1.39
C ASP A 15 6.06 -18.67 2.41
N ALA A 16 6.87 -17.69 2.01
CA ALA A 16 7.83 -17.04 2.90
C ALA A 16 7.13 -16.27 4.02
N LEU A 17 6.06 -15.53 3.71
CA LEU A 17 5.27 -14.78 4.68
C LEU A 17 4.57 -15.72 5.67
N LYS A 18 3.95 -16.80 5.21
CA LYS A 18 3.34 -17.84 6.07
C LYS A 18 4.38 -18.48 7.02
N ARG A 19 5.55 -18.83 6.51
CA ARG A 19 6.65 -19.35 7.34
C ARG A 19 7.18 -18.35 8.36
N ALA A 20 7.00 -17.06 8.12
CA ALA A 20 7.31 -15.99 9.07
C ALA A 20 6.18 -15.74 10.08
N GLY A 21 5.05 -16.44 9.95
CA GLY A 21 3.93 -16.44 10.87
C GLY A 21 2.69 -15.67 10.41
N ALA A 22 2.69 -15.07 9.22
CA ALA A 22 1.50 -14.39 8.70
C ALA A 22 0.33 -15.36 8.49
N SER A 23 -0.90 -14.87 8.69
CA SER A 23 -2.11 -15.61 8.31
C SER A 23 -2.15 -15.85 6.79
N ASP A 24 -2.96 -16.82 6.36
CA ASP A 24 -3.09 -17.14 4.93
C ASP A 24 -3.58 -15.92 4.13
N GLU A 25 -4.53 -15.17 4.67
CA GLU A 25 -5.10 -13.98 4.04
C GLU A 25 -4.06 -12.86 3.93
N GLN A 26 -3.36 -12.53 5.02
CA GLN A 26 -2.31 -11.52 4.97
C GLN A 26 -1.21 -11.88 3.99
N ALA A 27 -0.77 -13.15 3.99
CA ALA A 27 0.30 -13.62 3.14
C ALA A 27 -0.09 -13.56 1.66
N ALA A 28 -1.31 -13.96 1.31
CA ALA A 28 -1.81 -13.94 -0.07
C ALA A 28 -1.87 -12.50 -0.62
N ILE A 29 -2.50 -11.59 0.12
CA ILE A 29 -2.69 -10.20 -0.33
C ILE A 29 -1.34 -9.46 -0.48
N VAL A 30 -0.41 -9.64 0.46
CA VAL A 30 0.92 -9.01 0.36
C VAL A 30 1.75 -9.63 -0.75
N ALA A 31 1.61 -10.94 -1.02
CA ALA A 31 2.30 -11.59 -2.13
C ALA A 31 1.79 -11.11 -3.50
N GLU A 32 0.47 -10.90 -3.64
CA GLU A 32 -0.14 -10.28 -4.82
C GLU A 32 0.47 -8.88 -5.09
N GLU A 33 0.55 -8.03 -4.07
CA GLU A 33 1.13 -6.68 -4.22
C GLU A 33 2.61 -6.74 -4.64
N ILE A 34 3.41 -7.63 -4.02
CA ILE A 34 4.82 -7.83 -4.41
C ILE A 34 4.93 -8.30 -5.86
N MET A 35 4.08 -9.22 -6.29
CA MET A 35 4.05 -9.74 -7.65
C MET A 35 3.69 -8.62 -8.64
N ASP A 36 2.68 -7.80 -8.34
CA ASP A 36 2.29 -6.64 -9.16
C ASP A 36 3.44 -5.62 -9.26
N ALA A 37 4.13 -5.33 -8.16
CA ALA A 37 5.29 -4.44 -8.15
C ALA A 37 6.44 -4.97 -9.05
N GLU A 38 6.69 -6.28 -9.05
CA GLU A 38 7.67 -6.90 -9.95
C GLU A 38 7.24 -6.84 -11.41
N ALA A 39 5.95 -7.04 -11.70
CA ALA A 39 5.39 -6.93 -13.04
C ALA A 39 5.57 -5.52 -13.63
N GLU A 40 5.51 -4.50 -12.78
CA GLU A 40 5.75 -3.09 -13.16
C GLU A 40 7.22 -2.68 -13.14
N GLY A 41 8.13 -3.57 -12.74
CA GLY A 41 9.56 -3.27 -12.65
C GLY A 41 9.95 -2.46 -11.41
N ILE A 42 9.07 -2.32 -10.40
CA ILE A 42 9.30 -1.58 -9.14
C ILE A 42 9.96 -2.50 -8.11
N ARG A 43 11.09 -3.08 -8.47
CA ARG A 43 11.78 -4.16 -7.73
C ARG A 43 12.20 -3.81 -6.30
N ASN A 44 12.46 -2.54 -6.01
CA ASN A 44 12.89 -2.08 -4.69
C ASN A 44 11.79 -2.20 -3.62
N VAL A 45 10.51 -2.12 -3.99
CA VAL A 45 9.35 -2.36 -3.13
C VAL A 45 8.60 -3.65 -3.48
N GLY A 46 9.02 -4.38 -4.54
CA GLY A 46 8.64 -5.77 -4.83
C GLY A 46 9.43 -6.77 -3.99
N LEU A 47 10.09 -7.73 -4.63
CA LEU A 47 10.93 -8.75 -3.95
C LEU A 47 12.03 -8.13 -3.06
N GLY A 48 12.53 -6.97 -3.43
CA GLY A 48 13.49 -6.23 -2.62
C GLY A 48 12.97 -5.88 -1.23
N TYR A 49 11.65 -5.75 -1.07
CA TYR A 49 11.02 -5.39 0.21
C TYR A 49 10.60 -6.59 1.05
N LEU A 50 10.49 -7.78 0.45
CA LEU A 50 10.07 -9.01 1.13
C LEU A 50 10.85 -9.27 2.41
N HIS A 51 12.19 -9.12 2.38
CA HIS A 51 13.02 -9.36 3.56
C HIS A 51 12.65 -8.46 4.75
N LEU A 52 12.18 -7.23 4.50
CA LEU A 52 11.72 -6.31 5.52
C LEU A 52 10.38 -6.76 6.12
N TYR A 53 9.45 -7.22 5.29
CA TYR A 53 8.18 -7.78 5.74
C TYR A 53 8.40 -9.00 6.65
N LEU A 54 9.27 -9.93 6.23
CA LEU A 54 9.62 -11.11 7.04
C LEU A 54 10.26 -10.72 8.38
N LYS A 55 11.14 -9.70 8.38
CA LYS A 55 11.75 -9.17 9.61
C LYS A 55 10.68 -8.56 10.54
N HIS A 56 9.74 -7.77 9.99
CA HIS A 56 8.68 -7.14 10.78
C HIS A 56 7.74 -8.16 11.43
N LEU A 57 7.39 -9.24 10.73
CA LEU A 57 6.64 -10.36 11.31
C LEU A 57 7.40 -11.02 12.46
N ARG A 58 8.67 -11.39 12.23
CA ARG A 58 9.50 -12.10 13.20
C ARG A 58 9.82 -11.30 14.46
N CYS A 59 9.96 -9.99 14.36
CA CYS A 59 10.23 -9.12 15.51
C CYS A 59 8.96 -8.59 16.20
N GLY A 60 7.76 -9.00 15.76
CA GLY A 60 6.48 -8.59 16.35
C GLY A 60 6.07 -7.14 16.03
N LYS A 61 6.72 -6.48 15.06
CA LYS A 61 6.28 -5.16 14.58
C LYS A 61 4.98 -5.25 13.78
N VAL A 62 4.75 -6.36 13.10
CA VAL A 62 3.50 -6.71 12.43
C VAL A 62 2.87 -7.85 13.21
N ASN A 63 1.59 -7.72 13.53
CA ASN A 63 0.81 -8.78 14.15
C ASN A 63 0.57 -9.89 13.11
N PRO A 64 1.16 -11.10 13.27
CA PRO A 64 1.00 -12.18 12.31
C PRO A 64 -0.44 -12.73 12.26
N ALA A 65 -1.17 -12.62 13.37
CA ALA A 65 -2.56 -13.05 13.50
C ALA A 65 -3.55 -11.88 13.42
N ALA A 66 -3.17 -10.77 12.77
CA ALA A 66 -4.02 -9.59 12.66
C ALA A 66 -5.39 -9.92 12.05
N ALA A 67 -6.42 -9.45 12.72
CA ALA A 67 -7.82 -9.56 12.31
C ALA A 67 -8.40 -8.14 12.11
N PRO A 68 -8.14 -7.51 10.95
CA PRO A 68 -8.58 -6.14 10.71
C PRO A 68 -10.09 -6.02 10.75
N LYS A 69 -10.59 -4.86 11.20
CA LYS A 69 -12.03 -4.62 11.42
C LYS A 69 -12.44 -3.22 10.98
N ILE A 70 -13.62 -3.12 10.39
CA ILE A 70 -14.28 -1.83 10.21
C ILE A 70 -14.82 -1.41 11.60
N VAL A 71 -14.27 -0.33 12.16
CA VAL A 71 -14.57 0.11 13.53
C VAL A 71 -15.52 1.31 13.58
N LYS A 72 -15.61 2.06 12.48
CA LYS A 72 -16.52 3.18 12.37
C LYS A 72 -16.95 3.38 10.92
N THR A 73 -18.23 3.72 10.75
CA THR A 73 -18.79 4.07 9.45
C THR A 73 -19.69 5.30 9.57
N SER A 74 -19.78 6.08 8.50
CA SER A 74 -20.80 7.09 8.25
C SER A 74 -21.29 6.94 6.82
N GLU A 75 -22.10 7.88 6.33
CA GLU A 75 -22.62 7.83 4.96
C GLU A 75 -21.51 7.81 3.90
N SER A 76 -20.38 8.53 4.15
CA SER A 76 -19.26 8.64 3.21
C SER A 76 -17.90 8.21 3.77
N THR A 77 -17.84 7.78 5.04
CA THR A 77 -16.57 7.48 5.70
C THR A 77 -16.54 6.07 6.28
N THR A 78 -15.42 5.38 6.10
CA THR A 78 -15.11 4.09 6.69
C THR A 78 -13.78 4.18 7.43
N VAL A 79 -13.76 3.75 8.69
CA VAL A 79 -12.52 3.67 9.48
C VAL A 79 -12.22 2.21 9.77
N VAL A 80 -11.01 1.80 9.46
CA VAL A 80 -10.53 0.42 9.61
C VAL A 80 -9.39 0.38 10.62
N ASP A 81 -9.51 -0.49 11.61
CA ASP A 81 -8.42 -0.90 12.48
C ASP A 81 -7.72 -2.11 11.86
N ALA A 82 -6.43 -1.96 11.56
CA ALA A 82 -5.63 -3.02 10.95
C ALA A 82 -5.09 -4.04 11.97
N ASP A 83 -5.36 -3.85 13.25
CA ASP A 83 -4.89 -4.72 14.34
C ASP A 83 -3.36 -4.95 14.28
N PHE A 84 -2.60 -3.89 13.96
CA PHE A 84 -1.15 -3.92 13.73
C PHE A 84 -0.69 -4.87 12.60
N GLY A 85 -1.61 -5.30 11.72
CA GLY A 85 -1.33 -6.08 10.52
C GLY A 85 -0.82 -5.24 9.35
N PHE A 86 -0.69 -5.85 8.20
CA PHE A 86 -0.37 -5.14 6.95
C PHE A 86 -1.55 -4.30 6.47
N CYS A 87 -1.24 -3.11 5.93
CA CYS A 87 -2.22 -2.18 5.39
C CYS A 87 -3.09 -2.81 4.28
N HIS A 88 -2.49 -3.66 3.45
CA HIS A 88 -3.15 -4.36 2.35
C HIS A 88 -4.36 -5.17 2.81
N HIS A 89 -4.21 -5.97 3.86
CA HIS A 89 -5.31 -6.78 4.39
C HIS A 89 -6.43 -5.90 4.95
N ALA A 90 -6.08 -4.85 5.70
CA ALA A 90 -7.06 -3.90 6.24
C ALA A 90 -7.80 -3.13 5.12
N TYR A 91 -7.13 -2.85 4.01
CA TYR A 91 -7.75 -2.23 2.84
C TYR A 91 -8.76 -3.17 2.19
N VAL A 92 -8.36 -4.40 1.88
CA VAL A 92 -9.19 -5.36 1.13
C VAL A 92 -10.50 -5.67 1.84
N ILE A 93 -10.50 -5.80 3.17
CA ILE A 93 -11.74 -6.07 3.92
C ILE A 93 -12.79 -4.94 3.83
N ALA A 94 -12.38 -3.74 3.45
CA ALA A 94 -13.25 -2.57 3.38
C ALA A 94 -13.37 -1.98 1.96
N GLU A 95 -12.68 -2.54 0.99
CA GLU A 95 -12.63 -2.06 -0.40
C GLU A 95 -14.02 -2.02 -1.04
N GLU A 96 -14.76 -3.12 -0.96
CA GLU A 96 -16.13 -3.20 -1.52
C GLU A 96 -17.03 -2.11 -0.95
N ARG A 97 -17.01 -1.92 0.39
CA ARG A 97 -17.76 -0.87 1.04
C ARG A 97 -17.34 0.53 0.57
N LEU A 98 -16.04 0.78 0.38
CA LEU A 98 -15.55 2.06 -0.13
C LEU A 98 -16.11 2.32 -1.53
N ILE A 99 -16.10 1.32 -2.41
CA ILE A 99 -16.63 1.40 -3.76
C ILE A 99 -18.14 1.70 -3.75
N GLU A 100 -18.91 0.91 -3.01
CA GLU A 100 -20.36 1.09 -2.87
C GLU A 100 -20.71 2.48 -2.33
N THR A 101 -20.04 2.88 -1.24
CA THR A 101 -20.21 4.20 -0.63
C THR A 101 -19.91 5.32 -1.61
N THR A 102 -18.81 5.21 -2.35
CA THR A 102 -18.41 6.23 -3.34
C THR A 102 -19.44 6.34 -4.44
N ARG A 103 -19.95 5.21 -4.95
CA ARG A 103 -20.99 5.19 -5.98
C ARG A 103 -22.34 5.79 -5.49
N ALA A 104 -22.69 5.53 -4.25
CA ALA A 104 -23.94 6.02 -3.66
C ALA A 104 -23.92 7.50 -3.29
N GLN A 105 -22.79 7.99 -2.77
CA GLN A 105 -22.64 9.35 -2.23
C GLN A 105 -21.86 10.31 -3.13
N GLY A 106 -21.28 9.81 -4.22
CA GLY A 106 -20.38 10.59 -5.10
C GLY A 106 -18.98 10.78 -4.54
N VAL A 107 -18.74 10.49 -3.26
CA VAL A 107 -17.45 10.52 -2.58
C VAL A 107 -17.41 9.48 -1.47
N GLY A 108 -16.27 8.81 -1.29
CA GLY A 108 -16.01 7.91 -0.19
C GLY A 108 -14.62 8.17 0.41
N LEU A 109 -14.49 8.01 1.71
CA LEU A 109 -13.23 8.13 2.43
C LEU A 109 -12.98 6.87 3.27
N MET A 110 -11.79 6.29 3.13
CA MET A 110 -11.31 5.22 3.99
C MET A 110 -10.10 5.71 4.78
N SER A 111 -10.13 5.52 6.09
CA SER A 111 -9.00 5.75 6.98
C SER A 111 -8.58 4.42 7.61
N ILE A 112 -7.32 4.05 7.47
CA ILE A 112 -6.74 2.84 8.07
C ILE A 112 -5.77 3.27 9.15
N HIS A 113 -5.94 2.75 10.36
CA HIS A 113 -5.01 2.99 11.47
C HIS A 113 -4.46 1.69 12.03
N GLN A 114 -3.44 1.80 12.90
CA GLN A 114 -2.73 0.66 13.47
C GLN A 114 -2.24 -0.33 12.39
N SER A 115 -1.82 0.19 11.23
CA SER A 115 -1.33 -0.59 10.10
C SER A 115 0.19 -0.51 9.98
N SER A 116 0.77 -1.52 9.38
CA SER A 116 2.18 -1.56 9.02
C SER A 116 2.32 -1.67 7.52
N SER A 117 3.21 -0.87 6.96
CA SER A 117 3.60 -0.86 5.56
C SER A 117 2.43 -0.86 4.56
N ALA A 118 2.48 0.03 3.61
CA ALA A 118 1.52 0.07 2.51
C ALA A 118 2.15 -0.37 1.17
N GLY A 119 3.46 -0.70 1.16
CA GLY A 119 4.15 -1.09 -0.06
C GLY A 119 4.06 -0.02 -1.14
N VAL A 120 3.61 -0.41 -2.32
CA VAL A 120 3.34 0.47 -3.47
C VAL A 120 1.93 1.04 -3.36
N LEU A 121 1.80 2.36 -3.16
CA LEU A 121 0.47 3.00 -3.06
C LEU A 121 -0.31 2.89 -4.37
N GLY A 122 0.39 2.81 -5.50
CA GLY A 122 -0.19 2.59 -6.82
C GLY A 122 -1.08 1.36 -6.90
N TRP A 123 -0.77 0.29 -6.15
CA TRP A 123 -1.57 -0.93 -6.09
C TRP A 123 -3.01 -0.65 -5.62
N PHE A 124 -3.18 0.15 -4.58
CA PHE A 124 -4.50 0.49 -4.01
C PHE A 124 -5.33 1.35 -4.97
N VAL A 125 -4.74 2.42 -5.49
CA VAL A 125 -5.46 3.37 -6.35
C VAL A 125 -5.78 2.76 -7.71
N ARG A 126 -4.96 1.83 -8.22
CA ARG A 126 -5.23 1.09 -9.46
C ARG A 126 -6.48 0.22 -9.32
N ARG A 127 -6.66 -0.48 -8.21
CA ARG A 127 -7.84 -1.32 -7.93
C ARG A 127 -9.11 -0.48 -8.02
N LEU A 128 -9.15 0.69 -7.38
CA LEU A 128 -10.29 1.61 -7.47
C LEU A 128 -10.50 2.20 -8.87
N ALA A 129 -9.42 2.48 -9.59
CA ALA A 129 -9.51 3.00 -10.95
C ALA A 129 -10.05 1.96 -11.94
N ARG A 130 -9.77 0.66 -11.75
CA ARG A 130 -10.39 -0.45 -12.50
C ARG A 130 -11.89 -0.55 -12.25
N GLU A 131 -12.36 -0.10 -11.08
CA GLU A 131 -13.78 0.03 -10.73
C GLU A 131 -14.44 1.33 -11.26
N GLY A 132 -13.71 2.10 -12.06
CA GLY A 132 -14.21 3.35 -12.66
C GLY A 132 -14.17 4.56 -11.73
N LEU A 133 -13.42 4.50 -10.63
CA LEU A 133 -13.33 5.55 -9.64
C LEU A 133 -12.01 6.33 -9.76
N VAL A 134 -12.07 7.64 -9.58
CA VAL A 134 -10.87 8.45 -9.33
C VAL A 134 -10.54 8.36 -7.84
N SER A 135 -9.28 8.11 -7.52
CA SER A 135 -8.85 7.93 -6.13
C SER A 135 -7.55 8.65 -5.82
N LEU A 136 -7.43 9.06 -4.57
CA LEU A 136 -6.23 9.64 -3.99
C LEU A 136 -5.89 8.83 -2.73
N MET A 137 -4.62 8.51 -2.54
CA MET A 137 -4.12 7.84 -1.35
C MET A 137 -2.93 8.58 -0.77
N PHE A 138 -2.89 8.67 0.54
CA PHE A 138 -1.81 9.28 1.31
C PHE A 138 -1.37 8.31 2.39
N ALA A 139 -0.08 8.23 2.63
CA ALA A 139 0.44 7.45 3.74
C ALA A 139 1.52 8.22 4.50
N ASN A 140 1.57 7.99 5.81
CA ASN A 140 2.64 8.47 6.65
C ASN A 140 3.80 7.47 6.63
N SER A 141 5.02 7.97 6.71
CA SER A 141 6.20 7.14 6.84
C SER A 141 7.09 7.57 8.01
N SER A 142 8.05 6.72 8.35
CA SER A 142 9.01 7.00 9.42
C SER A 142 9.84 8.25 9.09
N LYS A 143 10.34 8.93 10.13
CA LYS A 143 11.23 10.10 10.02
C LYS A 143 12.45 9.77 9.16
N ALA A 144 12.60 10.42 8.02
CA ALA A 144 13.68 10.18 7.05
C ALA A 144 14.28 11.48 6.50
N VAL A 145 13.53 12.58 6.51
CA VAL A 145 13.89 13.85 5.88
C VAL A 145 14.03 14.95 6.95
N ALA A 146 15.12 15.71 6.92
CA ALA A 146 15.29 16.86 7.78
C ALA A 146 14.39 18.02 7.33
N ALA A 147 13.97 18.87 8.26
CA ALA A 147 13.33 20.13 7.93
C ALA A 147 14.33 21.05 7.19
N HIS A 148 13.83 22.01 6.41
CA HIS A 148 14.69 22.97 5.72
C HIS A 148 15.67 23.66 6.69
N GLY A 149 16.96 23.63 6.35
CA GLY A 149 18.04 24.14 7.20
C GLY A 149 18.40 23.24 8.39
N GLY A 150 17.66 22.14 8.62
CA GLY A 150 17.92 21.17 9.68
C GLY A 150 18.91 20.07 9.27
N LYS A 151 19.41 19.33 10.27
CA LYS A 151 20.32 18.19 10.07
C LYS A 151 19.79 16.88 10.65
N VAL A 152 18.65 16.93 11.36
CA VAL A 152 18.05 15.76 12.02
C VAL A 152 16.78 15.35 11.28
N PRO A 153 16.58 14.06 10.96
CA PRO A 153 15.36 13.57 10.36
C PRO A 153 14.13 13.91 11.21
N PHE A 154 13.15 14.59 10.62
CA PHE A 154 11.92 15.02 11.27
C PHE A 154 10.67 14.59 10.52
N PHE A 155 10.64 14.77 9.20
CA PHE A 155 9.52 14.34 8.34
C PHE A 155 9.73 12.95 7.79
N GLY A 156 8.62 12.25 7.50
CA GLY A 156 8.62 11.06 6.67
C GLY A 156 8.71 11.41 5.18
N THR A 157 8.88 10.40 4.35
CA THR A 157 8.81 10.53 2.87
C THR A 157 7.37 10.76 2.40
N ASN A 158 6.39 10.38 3.21
CA ASN A 158 4.95 10.62 3.07
C ASN A 158 4.47 10.47 1.63
N PRO A 159 4.39 9.23 1.11
CA PRO A 159 4.02 8.98 -0.27
C PRO A 159 2.57 9.39 -0.55
N PHE A 160 2.32 9.71 -1.81
CA PHE A 160 1.03 10.06 -2.37
C PHE A 160 0.82 9.26 -3.66
N ALA A 161 -0.38 8.74 -3.85
CA ALA A 161 -0.78 8.13 -5.11
C ALA A 161 -2.13 8.65 -5.60
N MET A 162 -2.30 8.64 -6.92
CA MET A 162 -3.54 8.94 -7.62
C MET A 162 -3.82 7.85 -8.64
N GLY A 163 -5.07 7.41 -8.70
CA GLY A 163 -5.60 6.51 -9.73
C GLY A 163 -6.76 7.14 -10.47
N ALA A 164 -6.81 6.98 -11.79
CA ALA A 164 -7.93 7.41 -12.60
C ALA A 164 -8.21 6.40 -13.72
N PRO A 165 -9.50 6.09 -14.01
CA PRO A 165 -9.87 5.21 -15.11
C PRO A 165 -9.49 5.82 -16.46
N ARG A 166 -9.15 4.96 -17.42
CA ARG A 166 -8.93 5.33 -18.84
C ARG A 166 -9.82 4.48 -19.73
N ALA A 167 -10.34 5.08 -20.78
CA ALA A 167 -11.18 4.39 -21.75
C ALA A 167 -10.35 3.36 -22.54
N GLY A 168 -10.70 2.07 -22.42
CA GLY A 168 -10.13 0.99 -23.23
C GLY A 168 -8.67 0.64 -22.93
N ASP A 169 -8.12 1.06 -21.78
CA ASP A 169 -6.72 0.87 -21.45
C ASP A 169 -6.52 0.67 -19.91
N GLU A 170 -5.32 0.30 -19.49
CA GLU A 170 -4.95 0.27 -18.07
C GLU A 170 -5.13 1.66 -17.44
N PRO A 171 -5.55 1.73 -16.17
CA PRO A 171 -5.74 2.99 -15.47
C PRO A 171 -4.49 3.88 -15.48
N LEU A 172 -4.71 5.19 -15.44
CA LEU A 172 -3.63 6.12 -15.10
C LEU A 172 -3.32 5.97 -13.61
N VAL A 173 -2.05 5.70 -13.28
CA VAL A 173 -1.57 5.64 -11.90
C VAL A 173 -0.37 6.56 -11.77
N ILE A 174 -0.41 7.42 -10.75
CA ILE A 174 0.71 8.25 -10.31
C ILE A 174 1.00 7.82 -8.87
N ASP A 175 2.23 7.41 -8.60
CA ASP A 175 2.70 7.04 -7.25
C ASP A 175 4.06 7.68 -7.02
N MET A 176 4.16 8.50 -5.99
CA MET A 176 5.37 9.25 -5.70
C MET A 176 5.58 9.50 -4.21
N ALA A 177 6.83 9.64 -3.81
CA ALA A 177 7.20 10.14 -2.49
C ALA A 177 7.26 11.66 -2.51
N THR A 178 6.55 12.35 -1.62
CA THR A 178 6.56 13.82 -1.56
C THR A 178 7.95 14.40 -1.28
N CYS A 179 8.83 13.64 -0.64
CA CYS A 179 10.22 14.06 -0.41
C CYS A 179 11.04 14.20 -1.71
N LEU A 180 10.69 13.47 -2.78
CA LEU A 180 11.36 13.59 -4.07
C LEU A 180 11.01 14.91 -4.77
N LEU A 181 9.80 15.41 -4.57
CA LEU A 181 9.39 16.73 -5.08
C LEU A 181 10.18 17.87 -4.42
N TYR A 182 10.65 17.65 -3.18
CA TYR A 182 11.41 18.64 -2.44
C TYR A 182 12.90 18.63 -2.79
N THR A 183 13.42 17.51 -3.27
CA THR A 183 14.85 17.33 -3.60
C THR A 183 15.14 17.38 -5.10
N SER A 184 14.12 17.37 -5.96
CA SER A 184 14.32 17.56 -7.39
C SER A 184 14.57 19.05 -7.66
N ASP A 185 15.64 19.38 -8.38
CA ASP A 185 15.99 20.72 -8.84
C ASP A 185 15.01 21.28 -9.91
N ALA A 186 13.78 20.78 -9.93
CA ALA A 186 12.72 21.27 -10.82
C ALA A 186 12.34 22.75 -10.57
N ALA A 187 12.97 23.39 -9.60
CA ALA A 187 12.84 24.82 -9.36
C ALA A 187 13.95 25.66 -10.05
N ASP A 188 14.94 25.01 -10.66
CA ASP A 188 16.10 25.67 -11.29
C ASP A 188 16.10 25.58 -12.83
N GLU A 189 15.03 25.07 -13.45
CA GLU A 189 14.83 25.07 -14.91
C GLU A 189 13.78 26.11 -15.34
#